data_a6d69d1372dda6f6a7dd4da83ee4e63b
#
_entry.id   a6d69d1372dda6f6a7dd4da83ee4e63b
#
_cell.length_a   1.000
_cell.length_b   1.000
_cell.length_c   1.000
_cell.angle_alpha   90.00
_cell.angle_beta   90.00
_cell.angle_gamma   90.00
#
_symmetry.space_group_name_H-M   'P 1'
#
loop_
_entity.id
_entity.type
_entity.pdbx_description
1 polymer ?
#
loop_
_entity_poly.entity_id
_entity_poly.type
_entity_poly.pdbx_seq_one_letter_code
_entity_poly.pdbx_strand_id
1 'polypeptide(L)'
;MTERLIRKYLNRNQEGFTLVELIVVVVIIGILSSIAVPSFQNASDKAKQKEASVLISSYIKAAQSYYAEYGLTPIYSRDLGEYITVTGCLNPIPQGCKTWTPINHSTRPSPRWISPNGYFHMKMEPRGSMLYLRAIPSGGYSANGYGVSGCFNTQTGSTKVTNISI
;
A
#
# COMPACT_ATOMS: atom_id res chain seq x y z
N MET A 1 -43.22 -45.14 -7.57
CA MET A 1 -43.70 -44.01 -8.37
C MET A 1 -42.57 -42.94 -8.58
N THR A 2 -41.50 -42.98 -7.84
CA THR A 2 -40.36 -42.01 -7.80
C THR A 2 -39.31 -42.21 -8.90
N GLU A 3 -39.06 -43.43 -9.35
CA GLU A 3 -38.01 -43.69 -10.38
C GLU A 3 -38.33 -43.14 -11.77
N ARG A 4 -39.61 -43.07 -12.17
CA ARG A 4 -39.99 -42.51 -13.49
C ARG A 4 -39.79 -40.99 -13.59
N LEU A 5 -39.88 -40.27 -12.49
CA LEU A 5 -39.67 -38.84 -12.46
C LEU A 5 -38.17 -38.48 -12.54
N ILE A 6 -37.32 -39.27 -11.89
CA ILE A 6 -35.88 -39.08 -11.92
C ILE A 6 -35.31 -39.32 -13.32
N ARG A 7 -35.77 -40.36 -14.03
CA ARG A 7 -35.38 -40.61 -15.45
C ARG A 7 -35.81 -39.50 -16.41
N LYS A 8 -36.94 -38.85 -16.14
CA LYS A 8 -37.41 -37.73 -16.98
C LYS A 8 -36.58 -36.46 -16.81
N TYR A 9 -36.02 -36.26 -15.63
CA TYR A 9 -35.10 -35.13 -15.31
C TYR A 9 -33.68 -35.40 -15.86
N LEU A 10 -33.21 -36.61 -15.92
CA LEU A 10 -31.88 -36.98 -16.41
C LEU A 10 -31.78 -37.04 -17.94
N ASN A 11 -32.93 -37.05 -18.66
CA ASN A 11 -32.95 -37.06 -20.12
C ASN A 11 -33.19 -35.66 -20.71
N ARG A 12 -32.80 -34.63 -20.00
CA ARG A 12 -32.70 -33.29 -20.58
C ARG A 12 -31.45 -33.29 -21.47
N ASN A 13 -31.61 -33.05 -22.75
CA ASN A 13 -30.52 -32.95 -23.73
C ASN A 13 -29.35 -32.17 -23.13
N GLN A 14 -28.31 -32.86 -22.69
CA GLN A 14 -27.05 -32.24 -22.34
C GLN A 14 -26.33 -31.97 -23.64
N GLU A 15 -26.66 -30.84 -24.29
CA GLU A 15 -25.83 -30.33 -25.36
C GLU A 15 -24.49 -29.97 -24.75
N GLY A 16 -23.49 -30.79 -25.00
CA GLY A 16 -22.11 -30.53 -24.55
C GLY A 16 -21.51 -29.37 -25.35
N PHE A 17 -20.66 -28.59 -24.70
CA PHE A 17 -19.88 -27.55 -25.39
C PHE A 17 -19.04 -28.15 -26.51
N THR A 18 -19.03 -27.51 -27.65
CA THR A 18 -18.16 -27.88 -28.78
C THR A 18 -16.72 -27.41 -28.49
N LEU A 19 -15.75 -28.14 -29.02
CA LEU A 19 -14.33 -27.75 -28.90
C LEU A 19 -14.07 -26.35 -29.49
N VAL A 20 -14.79 -26.01 -30.57
CA VAL A 20 -14.68 -24.72 -31.24
C VAL A 20 -15.18 -23.56 -30.34
N GLU A 21 -16.32 -23.73 -29.65
CA GLU A 21 -16.83 -22.75 -28.73
C GLU A 21 -15.82 -22.45 -27.58
N LEU A 22 -15.17 -23.51 -27.07
CA LEU A 22 -14.17 -23.34 -26.03
C LEU A 22 -12.93 -22.60 -26.55
N ILE A 23 -12.43 -22.94 -27.75
CA ILE A 23 -11.24 -22.26 -28.31
C ILE A 23 -11.54 -20.78 -28.58
N VAL A 24 -12.70 -20.46 -29.16
CA VAL A 24 -13.08 -19.07 -29.43
C VAL A 24 -13.11 -18.24 -28.14
N VAL A 25 -13.67 -18.78 -27.04
CA VAL A 25 -13.73 -18.09 -25.74
C VAL A 25 -12.34 -17.84 -25.20
N VAL A 26 -11.43 -18.82 -25.19
CA VAL A 26 -10.08 -18.62 -24.63
C VAL A 26 -9.25 -17.64 -25.45
N VAL A 27 -9.44 -17.61 -26.79
CA VAL A 27 -8.78 -16.62 -27.66
C VAL A 27 -9.27 -15.21 -27.34
N ILE A 28 -10.58 -15.00 -27.19
CA ILE A 28 -11.13 -13.68 -26.82
C ILE A 28 -10.61 -13.25 -25.45
N ILE A 29 -10.63 -14.13 -24.44
CA ILE A 29 -10.10 -13.84 -23.11
C ILE A 29 -8.60 -13.51 -23.18
N GLY A 30 -7.83 -14.23 -24.00
CA GLY A 30 -6.40 -13.97 -24.20
C GLY A 30 -6.13 -12.56 -24.75
N ILE A 31 -6.88 -12.14 -25.76
CA ILE A 31 -6.77 -10.79 -26.35
C ILE A 31 -7.14 -9.71 -25.33
N LEU A 32 -8.27 -9.87 -24.63
CA LEU A 32 -8.72 -8.90 -23.63
C LEU A 32 -7.74 -8.80 -22.46
N SER A 33 -7.22 -9.93 -21.99
CA SER A 33 -6.26 -9.99 -20.90
C SER A 33 -4.94 -9.28 -21.23
N SER A 34 -4.49 -9.34 -22.48
CA SER A 34 -3.23 -8.70 -22.92
C SER A 34 -3.25 -7.17 -22.71
N ILE A 35 -4.41 -6.55 -22.79
CA ILE A 35 -4.60 -5.10 -22.58
C ILE A 35 -4.99 -4.78 -21.14
N ALA A 36 -5.86 -5.61 -20.54
CA ALA A 36 -6.42 -5.36 -19.22
C ALA A 36 -5.37 -5.52 -18.09
N VAL A 37 -4.50 -6.52 -18.17
CA VAL A 37 -3.52 -6.82 -17.10
C VAL A 37 -2.52 -5.67 -16.89
N PRO A 38 -1.83 -5.13 -17.91
CA PRO A 38 -0.90 -4.01 -17.71
C PRO A 38 -1.60 -2.75 -17.18
N SER A 39 -2.81 -2.47 -17.67
CA SER A 39 -3.60 -1.32 -17.20
C SER A 39 -3.96 -1.45 -15.72
N PHE A 40 -4.37 -2.64 -15.29
CA PHE A 40 -4.68 -2.92 -13.88
C PHE A 40 -3.45 -2.80 -12.97
N GLN A 41 -2.29 -3.29 -13.41
CA GLN A 41 -1.03 -3.16 -12.66
C GLN A 41 -0.68 -1.69 -12.45
N ASN A 42 -0.72 -0.88 -13.50
CA ASN A 42 -0.46 0.56 -13.42
C ASN A 42 -1.43 1.28 -12.46
N ALA A 43 -2.71 0.91 -12.48
CA ALA A 43 -3.72 1.47 -11.58
C ALA A 43 -3.45 1.07 -10.12
N SER A 44 -3.09 -0.20 -9.89
CA SER A 44 -2.72 -0.71 -8.56
C SER A 44 -1.49 0.01 -7.99
N ASP A 45 -0.46 0.22 -8.80
CA ASP A 45 0.76 0.92 -8.36
C ASP A 45 0.52 2.40 -8.05
N LYS A 46 -0.32 3.07 -8.84
CA LYS A 46 -0.77 4.42 -8.52
C LYS A 46 -1.57 4.48 -7.22
N ALA A 47 -2.40 3.48 -6.93
CA ALA A 47 -3.16 3.39 -5.69
C ALA A 47 -2.22 3.27 -4.48
N LYS A 48 -1.22 2.38 -4.52
CA LYS A 48 -0.19 2.23 -3.48
C LYS A 48 0.57 3.54 -3.26
N GLN A 49 0.95 4.22 -4.35
CA GLN A 49 1.65 5.49 -4.27
C GLN A 49 0.80 6.60 -3.63
N LYS A 50 -0.49 6.64 -3.93
CA LYS A 50 -1.43 7.57 -3.29
C LYS A 50 -1.57 7.29 -1.80
N GLU A 51 -1.64 6.03 -1.40
CA GLU A 51 -1.65 5.64 0.01
C GLU A 51 -0.39 6.12 0.73
N ALA A 52 0.80 5.92 0.15
CA ALA A 52 2.04 6.44 0.71
C ALA A 52 2.02 7.97 0.85
N SER A 53 1.45 8.68 -0.12
CA SER A 53 1.31 10.15 -0.06
C SER A 53 0.40 10.60 1.07
N VAL A 54 -0.68 9.89 1.32
CA VAL A 54 -1.60 10.15 2.45
C VAL A 54 -0.90 9.89 3.77
N LEU A 55 -0.18 8.78 3.91
CA LEU A 55 0.59 8.46 5.12
C LEU A 55 1.66 9.53 5.40
N ILE A 56 2.45 9.92 4.41
CA ILE A 56 3.44 10.99 4.56
C ILE A 56 2.77 12.31 4.99
N SER A 57 1.64 12.67 4.39
CA SER A 57 0.92 13.89 4.74
C SER A 57 0.40 13.87 6.18
N SER A 58 -0.10 12.72 6.65
CA SER A 58 -0.56 12.57 8.03
C SER A 58 0.59 12.62 9.04
N TYR A 59 1.74 12.03 8.72
CA TYR A 59 2.94 12.13 9.57
C TYR A 59 3.52 13.55 9.61
N ILE A 60 3.45 14.29 8.50
CA ILE A 60 3.83 15.73 8.50
C ILE A 60 2.93 16.52 9.43
N LYS A 61 1.61 16.30 9.40
CA LYS A 61 0.67 16.97 10.31
C LYS A 61 0.98 16.65 11.79
N ALA A 62 1.24 15.37 12.09
CA ALA A 62 1.66 14.98 13.44
C ALA A 62 2.97 15.66 13.84
N ALA A 63 3.94 15.79 12.94
CA ALA A 63 5.19 16.48 13.18
C ALA A 63 5.00 17.98 13.40
N GLN A 64 4.06 18.60 12.70
CA GLN A 64 3.69 20.02 12.94
C GLN A 64 3.07 20.20 14.33
N SER A 65 2.18 19.29 14.75
CA SER A 65 1.58 19.32 16.10
C SER A 65 2.64 19.15 17.18
N TYR A 66 3.55 18.21 17.04
CA TYR A 66 4.67 18.01 17.94
C TYR A 66 5.56 19.25 18.03
N TYR A 67 5.91 19.85 16.88
CA TYR A 67 6.71 21.07 16.87
C TYR A 67 6.00 22.25 17.50
N ALA A 68 4.69 22.38 17.30
CA ALA A 68 3.90 23.45 17.90
C ALA A 68 3.83 23.35 19.44
N GLU A 69 3.85 22.12 19.97
CA GLU A 69 3.77 21.88 21.41
C GLU A 69 5.14 21.97 22.11
N TYR A 70 6.16 21.33 21.51
CA TYR A 70 7.47 21.20 22.16
C TYR A 70 8.53 22.17 21.63
N GLY A 71 8.30 22.85 20.50
CA GLY A 71 9.31 23.67 19.81
C GLY A 71 10.48 22.87 19.24
N LEU A 72 10.39 21.54 19.21
CA LEU A 72 11.44 20.62 18.79
C LEU A 72 11.04 19.85 17.54
N THR A 73 12.01 19.57 16.67
CA THR A 73 11.77 18.69 15.51
C THR A 73 11.70 17.23 15.99
N PRO A 74 10.66 16.46 15.64
CA PRO A 74 10.59 15.05 16.02
C PRO A 74 11.72 14.25 15.37
N ILE A 75 12.31 13.35 16.15
CA ILE A 75 13.45 12.52 15.73
C ILE A 75 13.04 11.05 15.55
N TYR A 76 12.09 10.61 16.36
CA TYR A 76 11.66 9.23 16.42
C TYR A 76 10.18 9.09 16.09
N SER A 77 9.79 7.92 15.62
CA SER A 77 8.40 7.59 15.37
C SER A 77 7.49 7.73 16.60
N ARG A 78 8.02 7.54 17.81
CA ARG A 78 7.27 7.77 19.07
C ARG A 78 6.80 9.22 19.21
N ASP A 79 7.61 10.18 18.74
CA ASP A 79 7.29 11.60 18.81
C ASP A 79 6.05 11.94 17.96
N LEU A 80 5.84 11.18 16.86
CA LEU A 80 4.63 11.24 16.05
C LEU A 80 3.47 10.47 16.69
N GLY A 81 3.78 9.44 17.48
CA GLY A 81 2.80 8.53 18.10
C GLY A 81 1.88 9.20 19.11
N GLU A 82 2.24 10.37 19.61
CA GLU A 82 1.39 11.18 20.50
C GLU A 82 0.20 11.81 19.75
N TYR A 83 0.35 12.07 18.45
CA TYR A 83 -0.63 12.76 17.62
C TYR A 83 -1.33 11.85 16.60
N ILE A 84 -0.74 10.71 16.29
CA ILE A 84 -1.27 9.75 15.31
C ILE A 84 -0.88 8.33 15.71
N THR A 85 -1.79 7.39 15.54
CA THR A 85 -1.46 5.98 15.70
C THR A 85 -0.54 5.53 14.56
N VAL A 86 0.74 5.32 14.87
CA VAL A 86 1.69 4.77 13.91
C VAL A 86 1.61 3.24 13.99
N THR A 87 1.01 2.63 12.98
CA THR A 87 0.98 1.17 12.84
C THR A 87 2.07 0.73 11.88
N GLY A 88 2.70 -0.37 12.16
CA GLY A 88 3.71 -0.98 11.31
C GLY A 88 3.44 -2.43 11.01
N CYS A 89 4.09 -2.94 10.00
CA CYS A 89 4.08 -4.35 9.65
C CYS A 89 5.25 -5.06 10.30
N LEU A 90 4.97 -6.09 11.11
CA LEU A 90 6.01 -6.95 11.70
C LEU A 90 6.61 -7.92 10.69
N ASN A 91 5.78 -8.49 9.85
CA ASN A 91 6.16 -9.53 8.90
C ASN A 91 5.66 -9.15 7.50
N PRO A 92 6.40 -8.33 6.76
CA PRO A 92 6.04 -8.00 5.38
C PRO A 92 6.18 -9.23 4.49
N ILE A 93 5.19 -9.42 3.63
CA ILE A 93 5.18 -10.44 2.57
C ILE A 93 5.11 -9.73 1.21
N PRO A 94 5.44 -10.39 0.09
CA PRO A 94 5.43 -9.75 -1.21
C PRO A 94 4.12 -9.06 -1.60
N GLN A 95 2.99 -9.53 -1.07
CA GLN A 95 1.67 -8.99 -1.34
C GLN A 95 1.09 -8.11 -0.23
N GLY A 96 1.87 -7.76 0.79
CA GLY A 96 1.36 -6.91 1.88
C GLY A 96 1.93 -7.23 3.26
N CYS A 97 1.09 -7.23 4.27
CA CYS A 97 1.48 -7.47 5.66
C CYS A 97 0.74 -8.67 6.25
N LYS A 98 1.48 -9.63 6.83
CA LYS A 98 0.91 -10.78 7.51
C LYS A 98 0.43 -10.43 8.93
N THR A 99 1.15 -9.58 9.62
CA THR A 99 0.87 -9.24 11.03
C THR A 99 1.02 -7.75 11.26
N TRP A 100 -0.07 -7.15 11.71
CA TRP A 100 -0.15 -5.72 12.02
C TRP A 100 0.00 -5.52 13.51
N THR A 101 0.86 -4.60 13.91
CA THR A 101 0.91 -4.15 15.30
C THR A 101 1.03 -2.64 15.35
N PRO A 102 0.42 -2.01 16.37
CA PRO A 102 0.85 -0.67 16.76
C PRO A 102 2.35 -0.74 17.06
N ILE A 103 3.13 0.13 16.46
CA ILE A 103 4.54 0.21 16.79
C ILE A 103 4.61 0.75 18.21
N ASN A 104 5.06 -0.08 19.15
CA ASN A 104 5.30 0.37 20.51
C ASN A 104 6.59 1.19 20.54
N HIS A 105 6.42 2.50 20.43
CA HIS A 105 7.51 3.47 20.31
C HIS A 105 8.27 3.69 21.62
N SER A 106 7.70 3.27 22.75
CA SER A 106 8.33 3.43 24.07
C SER A 106 9.52 2.49 24.27
N THR A 107 9.47 1.30 23.67
CA THR A 107 10.51 0.27 23.85
C THR A 107 11.63 0.30 22.81
N ARG A 108 11.33 0.74 21.58
CA ARG A 108 12.31 0.87 20.48
C ARG A 108 11.99 2.09 19.61
N PRO A 109 12.38 3.30 20.03
CA PRO A 109 12.25 4.47 19.19
C PRO A 109 13.11 4.28 17.94
N SER A 110 12.51 4.37 16.77
CA SER A 110 13.22 4.20 15.51
C SER A 110 12.84 5.31 14.52
N PRO A 111 13.82 5.87 13.78
CA PRO A 111 13.52 6.74 12.66
C PRO A 111 13.01 5.98 11.43
N ARG A 112 12.87 4.65 11.51
CA ARG A 112 12.43 3.77 10.42
C ARG A 112 11.39 2.78 10.90
N TRP A 113 10.38 2.56 10.06
CA TRP A 113 9.34 1.52 10.26
C TRP A 113 8.80 1.06 8.91
N ILE A 114 7.99 0.03 8.91
CA ILE A 114 7.33 -0.47 7.70
C ILE A 114 5.90 0.07 7.68
N SER A 115 5.42 0.52 6.52
CA SER A 115 4.04 0.99 6.36
C SER A 115 3.03 -0.10 6.74
N PRO A 116 1.80 0.28 7.13
CA PRO A 116 0.78 -0.68 7.53
C PRO A 116 0.55 -1.81 6.52
N ASN A 117 0.56 -1.53 5.25
CA ASN A 117 0.36 -2.53 4.18
C ASN A 117 1.63 -3.30 3.78
N GLY A 118 2.80 -2.97 4.34
CA GLY A 118 4.07 -3.63 4.05
C GLY A 118 4.74 -3.19 2.74
N TYR A 119 4.14 -2.27 1.98
CA TYR A 119 4.69 -1.87 0.67
C TYR A 119 5.82 -0.85 0.75
N PHE A 120 5.97 -0.16 1.89
CA PHE A 120 6.96 0.91 2.02
C PHE A 120 7.76 0.81 3.31
N HIS A 121 9.07 1.02 3.20
CA HIS A 121 9.92 1.41 4.31
C HIS A 121 9.76 2.92 4.55
N MET A 122 9.22 3.26 5.69
CA MET A 122 9.09 4.65 6.13
C MET A 122 10.38 5.06 6.82
N LYS A 123 10.86 6.27 6.52
CA LYS A 123 12.08 6.85 7.12
C LYS A 123 11.84 8.30 7.48
N MET A 124 12.26 8.68 8.67
CA MET A 124 12.26 10.06 9.16
C MET A 124 13.70 10.55 9.35
N GLU A 125 14.02 11.71 8.82
CA GLU A 125 15.37 12.31 8.86
C GLU A 125 15.27 13.81 9.17
N PRO A 126 15.51 14.21 10.42
CA PRO A 126 15.66 15.63 10.76
C PRO A 126 17.02 16.13 10.25
N ARG A 127 17.05 17.29 9.61
CA ARG A 127 18.24 17.98 9.13
C ARG A 127 18.12 19.48 9.37
N GLY A 128 18.70 19.98 10.45
CA GLY A 128 18.53 21.38 10.86
C GLY A 128 17.06 21.73 11.05
N SER A 129 16.57 22.75 10.35
CA SER A 129 15.17 23.17 10.38
C SER A 129 14.24 22.36 9.47
N MET A 130 14.76 21.37 8.77
CA MET A 130 13.99 20.54 7.85
C MET A 130 13.77 19.14 8.41
N LEU A 131 12.55 18.67 8.40
CA LEU A 131 12.19 17.29 8.62
C LEU A 131 11.83 16.63 7.29
N TYR A 132 12.52 15.56 6.93
CA TYR A 132 12.22 14.74 5.76
C TYR A 132 11.56 13.45 6.19
N LEU A 133 10.48 13.11 5.52
CA LEU A 133 9.76 11.85 5.64
C LEU A 133 9.77 11.16 4.28
N ARG A 134 10.20 9.91 4.23
CA ARG A 134 10.29 9.14 2.99
C ARG A 134 9.57 7.81 3.12
N ALA A 135 8.81 7.47 2.09
CA ALA A 135 8.23 6.15 1.87
C ALA A 135 8.97 5.52 0.69
N ILE A 136 9.82 4.55 0.98
CA ILE A 136 10.66 3.84 0.00
C ILE A 136 10.02 2.49 -0.27
N PRO A 137 9.71 2.13 -1.54
CA PRO A 137 9.14 0.84 -1.89
C PRO A 137 9.90 -0.34 -1.30
N SER A 138 9.19 -1.35 -0.81
CA SER A 138 9.74 -2.55 -0.20
C SER A 138 9.01 -3.82 -0.64
N GLY A 139 9.61 -4.98 -0.38
CA GLY A 139 9.02 -6.27 -0.73
C GLY A 139 8.77 -6.42 -2.23
N GLY A 140 7.66 -7.02 -2.61
CA GLY A 140 7.29 -7.24 -4.01
C GLY A 140 7.02 -5.96 -4.82
N TYR A 141 6.91 -4.81 -4.16
CA TYR A 141 6.72 -3.50 -4.81
C TYR A 141 8.05 -2.78 -5.10
N SER A 142 9.18 -3.27 -4.59
CA SER A 142 10.48 -2.61 -4.71
C SER A 142 11.02 -2.52 -6.14
N ALA A 143 10.64 -3.44 -7.02
CA ALA A 143 11.19 -3.52 -8.38
C ALA A 143 10.69 -2.44 -9.33
N ASN A 144 9.44 -2.00 -9.19
CA ASN A 144 8.78 -1.07 -10.11
C ASN A 144 8.04 0.08 -9.39
N GLY A 145 8.14 0.13 -8.07
CA GLY A 145 7.41 1.12 -7.27
C GLY A 145 8.11 2.47 -7.22
N TYR A 146 7.30 3.52 -7.21
CA TYR A 146 7.78 4.87 -6.95
C TYR A 146 7.63 5.18 -5.46
N GLY A 147 8.67 5.79 -4.89
CA GLY A 147 8.63 6.30 -3.54
C GLY A 147 7.89 7.63 -3.42
N VAL A 148 7.65 8.03 -2.19
CA VAL A 148 7.10 9.35 -1.85
C VAL A 148 8.01 10.01 -0.83
N SER A 149 8.32 11.28 -1.02
CA SER A 149 9.03 12.11 -0.06
C SER A 149 8.18 13.28 0.37
N GLY A 150 8.16 13.55 1.66
CA GLY A 150 7.59 14.76 2.23
C GLY A 150 8.62 15.52 3.03
N CYS A 151 8.47 16.82 3.12
CA CYS A 151 9.28 17.66 4.00
C CYS A 151 8.42 18.67 4.75
N PHE A 152 8.90 19.03 5.92
CA PHE A 152 8.36 20.08 6.77
C PHE A 152 9.49 20.99 7.22
N ASN A 153 9.35 22.30 6.97
CA ASN A 153 10.29 23.31 7.46
C ASN A 153 9.75 23.91 8.75
N THR A 154 10.48 23.72 9.85
CA THR A 154 10.08 24.19 11.18
C THR A 154 10.14 25.70 11.34
N GLN A 155 10.97 26.41 10.56
CA GLN A 155 11.07 27.87 10.60
C GLN A 155 9.94 28.57 9.85
N THR A 156 9.57 28.05 8.68
CA THR A 156 8.57 28.67 7.80
C THR A 156 7.19 28.04 7.90
N GLY A 157 7.06 26.86 8.54
CA GLY A 157 5.85 26.06 8.58
C GLY A 157 5.50 25.38 7.24
N SER A 158 6.31 25.61 6.19
CA SER A 158 6.02 25.09 4.86
C SER A 158 6.17 23.59 4.75
N THR A 159 5.31 22.97 3.98
CA THR A 159 5.31 21.52 3.71
C THR A 159 5.25 21.24 2.22
N LYS A 160 5.86 20.14 1.80
CA LYS A 160 5.79 19.65 0.42
C LYS A 160 5.79 18.14 0.41
N VAL A 161 4.96 17.54 -0.45
CA VAL A 161 4.96 16.10 -0.72
C VAL A 161 5.17 15.89 -2.21
N THR A 162 6.12 15.04 -2.58
CA THR A 162 6.48 14.75 -3.96
C THR A 162 6.73 13.26 -4.16
N ASN A 163 6.43 12.78 -5.36
CA ASN A 163 6.82 11.45 -5.78
C ASN A 163 8.33 11.45 -6.11
N ILE A 164 9.01 10.37 -5.76
CA ILE A 164 10.42 10.16 -6.09
C ILE A 164 10.57 8.87 -6.89
N SER A 165 11.32 8.93 -7.98
CA SER A 165 11.86 7.73 -8.63
C SER A 165 13.07 7.24 -7.82
N ILE A 166 13.19 5.94 -7.67
CA ILE A 166 14.26 5.28 -6.90
C ILE A 166 15.13 4.52 -7.87
#